data_c11a51858fc74bc343445ac3665d855f
#
_entry.id   c11a51858fc74bc343445ac3665d855f
#
_cell.length_a   1.000
_cell.length_b   1.000
_cell.length_c   1.000
_cell.angle_alpha   90.00
_cell.angle_beta   90.00
_cell.angle_gamma   90.00
#
_symmetry.space_group_name_H-M   'P 1'
#
loop_
_entity.id
_entity.type
_entity.pdbx_description
1 polymer ?
#
loop_
_entity_poly.entity_id
_entity_poly.type
_entity_poly.pdbx_seq_one_letter_code
_entity_poly.pdbx_strand_id
1 'polypeptide(L)'
;MAYKDCTIYTSKEKLKSLAALLLEKNLAPDIKSAELLIIEGKVIVGAGKIEKPGTKIPENAYIKIIKDDKYVSRGGIKIEKAFTDFNLSASGKKAVDIGSSTGGFTDFLLQNGAGCVTAIDVGYGIIAWKLRKDPRVTLLERTNIRNIDKNLLKYLADMTVVDVSFISLKTIFNDIFSVTRTGGEMLLLVKPQFEAQKDEIEPGGVIKKRELHLKILERVIGFLANFNISVEGISFSKIKGAKGNKEFWFYLKKTDNEINNTNLLNVEKTENNYVKIITEIVDKSITYFG
;
A
#
# COMPACT_ATOMS: atom_id res chain seq x y z
N MET A 1 -16.33 -31.38 -18.21
CA MET A 1 -16.62 -31.14 -19.65
C MET A 1 -15.67 -30.05 -20.13
N ALA A 2 -14.72 -30.42 -20.98
CA ALA A 2 -13.69 -29.53 -21.48
C ALA A 2 -14.25 -28.80 -22.71
N TYR A 3 -14.31 -27.48 -22.66
CA TYR A 3 -14.56 -26.67 -23.86
C TYR A 3 -13.26 -26.58 -24.66
N LYS A 4 -13.20 -27.34 -25.75
CA LYS A 4 -12.27 -27.14 -26.86
C LYS A 4 -12.87 -26.05 -27.76
N ASP A 5 -12.51 -24.80 -27.53
CA ASP A 5 -12.67 -23.78 -28.60
C ASP A 5 -11.45 -23.88 -29.51
N CYS A 6 -11.59 -24.73 -30.51
CA CYS A 6 -10.70 -24.80 -31.66
C CYS A 6 -11.12 -23.70 -32.62
N THR A 7 -10.53 -22.50 -32.52
CA THR A 7 -10.75 -21.45 -33.52
C THR A 7 -10.07 -21.91 -34.81
N ILE A 8 -10.89 -22.38 -35.77
CA ILE A 8 -10.45 -22.73 -37.11
C ILE A 8 -10.15 -21.43 -37.85
N TYR A 9 -8.88 -21.11 -38.02
CA TYR A 9 -8.46 -19.98 -38.86
C TYR A 9 -8.68 -20.35 -40.32
N THR A 10 -9.53 -19.63 -41.02
CA THR A 10 -9.74 -19.80 -42.47
C THR A 10 -8.50 -19.30 -43.22
N SER A 11 -8.14 -19.97 -44.33
CA SER A 11 -6.88 -19.89 -45.10
C SER A 11 -6.60 -18.57 -45.83
N LYS A 12 -7.13 -17.42 -45.41
CA LYS A 12 -6.94 -16.09 -46.01
C LYS A 12 -6.40 -15.01 -45.05
N GLU A 13 -6.13 -15.32 -43.79
CA GLU A 13 -5.59 -14.31 -42.88
C GLU A 13 -4.10 -14.09 -43.09
N LYS A 14 -3.69 -12.84 -43.31
CA LYS A 14 -2.28 -12.47 -43.38
C LYS A 14 -1.68 -12.64 -42.01
N LEU A 15 -0.63 -13.48 -41.93
CA LEU A 15 0.14 -13.72 -40.70
C LEU A 15 1.37 -12.83 -40.67
N LYS A 16 1.60 -12.15 -39.56
CA LYS A 16 2.81 -11.37 -39.28
C LYS A 16 3.49 -11.82 -38.02
N SER A 17 4.80 -11.55 -37.89
CA SER A 17 5.48 -11.81 -36.63
C SER A 17 4.88 -10.93 -35.54
N LEU A 18 4.79 -11.45 -34.32
CA LEU A 18 4.22 -10.70 -33.20
C LEU A 18 4.99 -9.40 -32.94
N ALA A 19 6.33 -9.41 -33.03
CA ALA A 19 7.14 -8.22 -32.88
C ALA A 19 6.79 -7.12 -33.92
N ALA A 20 6.62 -7.51 -35.20
CA ALA A 20 6.21 -6.56 -36.24
C ALA A 20 4.81 -6.00 -36.00
N LEU A 21 3.86 -6.80 -35.52
CA LEU A 21 2.51 -6.35 -35.20
C LEU A 21 2.47 -5.41 -34.01
N LEU A 22 3.33 -5.61 -32.99
CA LEU A 22 3.42 -4.65 -31.88
C LEU A 22 3.86 -3.28 -32.35
N LEU A 23 4.81 -3.22 -33.28
CA LEU A 23 5.27 -1.95 -33.87
C LEU A 23 4.16 -1.30 -34.71
N GLU A 24 3.56 -2.05 -35.64
CA GLU A 24 2.49 -1.54 -36.50
C GLU A 24 1.26 -1.03 -35.73
N LYS A 25 0.94 -1.66 -34.60
CA LYS A 25 -0.18 -1.25 -33.72
C LYS A 25 0.22 -0.17 -32.72
N ASN A 26 1.44 0.41 -32.81
CA ASN A 26 1.99 1.38 -31.85
C ASN A 26 1.96 0.89 -30.38
N LEU A 27 2.13 -0.41 -30.17
CA LEU A 27 2.21 -1.04 -28.86
C LEU A 27 3.65 -1.12 -28.34
N ALA A 28 4.64 -0.83 -29.19
CA ALA A 28 6.04 -0.68 -28.85
C ALA A 28 6.66 0.44 -29.70
N PRO A 29 7.64 1.20 -29.18
CA PRO A 29 8.26 2.31 -29.90
C PRO A 29 9.21 1.86 -31.04
N ASP A 30 9.81 0.68 -30.91
CA ASP A 30 10.73 0.07 -31.86
C ASP A 30 10.69 -1.46 -31.77
N ILE A 31 11.39 -2.13 -32.73
CA ILE A 31 11.39 -3.58 -32.82
C ILE A 31 12.09 -4.26 -31.64
N LYS A 32 13.14 -3.65 -31.09
CA LYS A 32 13.87 -4.21 -29.93
C LYS A 32 13.00 -4.16 -28.68
N SER A 33 12.30 -3.08 -28.45
CA SER A 33 11.33 -2.93 -27.36
C SER A 33 10.19 -3.94 -27.50
N ALA A 34 9.69 -4.18 -28.72
CA ALA A 34 8.68 -5.17 -28.99
C ALA A 34 9.19 -6.61 -28.65
N GLU A 35 10.38 -6.95 -29.08
CA GLU A 35 11.01 -8.26 -28.80
C GLU A 35 11.21 -8.45 -27.28
N LEU A 36 11.68 -7.42 -26.58
CA LEU A 36 11.88 -7.46 -25.13
C LEU A 36 10.56 -7.72 -24.39
N LEU A 37 9.48 -6.98 -24.71
CA LEU A 37 8.14 -7.20 -24.14
C LEU A 37 7.65 -8.65 -24.33
N ILE A 38 7.94 -9.25 -25.50
CA ILE A 38 7.53 -10.62 -25.79
C ILE A 38 8.36 -11.61 -24.96
N ILE A 39 9.69 -11.47 -24.93
CA ILE A 39 10.59 -12.34 -24.17
C ILE A 39 10.30 -12.28 -22.67
N GLU A 40 9.94 -11.12 -22.14
CA GLU A 40 9.53 -10.91 -20.75
C GLU A 40 8.14 -11.50 -20.44
N GLY A 41 7.44 -12.08 -21.41
CA GLY A 41 6.11 -12.64 -21.23
C GLY A 41 5.02 -11.59 -20.94
N LYS A 42 5.25 -10.32 -21.37
CA LYS A 42 4.32 -9.21 -21.18
C LYS A 42 3.27 -9.09 -22.28
N VAL A 43 3.30 -9.98 -23.28
CA VAL A 43 2.37 -9.93 -24.42
C VAL A 43 1.40 -11.09 -24.34
N ILE A 44 0.10 -10.78 -24.33
CA ILE A 44 -1.00 -11.74 -24.39
C ILE A 44 -1.65 -11.63 -25.78
N VAL A 45 -1.84 -12.76 -26.45
CA VAL A 45 -2.60 -12.88 -27.69
C VAL A 45 -3.73 -13.87 -27.47
N GLY A 46 -4.97 -13.42 -27.61
CA GLY A 46 -6.13 -14.22 -27.24
C GLY A 46 -6.13 -14.64 -25.77
N ALA A 47 -6.11 -15.92 -25.48
CA ALA A 47 -6.13 -16.46 -24.11
C ALA A 47 -4.73 -16.82 -23.56
N GLY A 48 -3.64 -16.60 -24.29
CA GLY A 48 -2.31 -17.07 -23.91
C GLY A 48 -1.19 -16.04 -24.02
N LYS A 49 -0.15 -16.23 -23.20
CA LYS A 49 1.12 -15.50 -23.33
C LYS A 49 1.94 -16.07 -24.48
N ILE A 50 2.60 -15.20 -25.22
CA ILE A 50 3.56 -15.59 -26.27
C ILE A 50 4.94 -15.04 -25.88
N GLU A 51 5.95 -15.91 -25.85
CA GLU A 51 7.31 -15.57 -25.41
C GLU A 51 8.34 -15.60 -26.57
N LYS A 52 7.88 -15.91 -27.79
CA LYS A 52 8.77 -15.96 -28.98
C LYS A 52 8.43 -14.83 -29.94
N PRO A 53 9.33 -13.83 -30.15
CA PRO A 53 9.07 -12.65 -30.98
C PRO A 53 8.69 -12.97 -32.43
N GLY A 54 9.26 -14.02 -32.99
CA GLY A 54 9.00 -14.47 -34.36
C GLY A 54 7.69 -15.23 -34.56
N THR A 55 6.92 -15.50 -33.50
CA THR A 55 5.63 -16.21 -33.61
C THR A 55 4.71 -15.45 -34.56
N LYS A 56 4.22 -16.16 -35.57
CA LYS A 56 3.28 -15.61 -36.56
C LYS A 56 1.86 -15.68 -36.02
N ILE A 57 1.17 -14.56 -36.02
CA ILE A 57 -0.22 -14.41 -35.58
C ILE A 57 -1.03 -13.62 -36.62
N PRO A 58 -2.33 -13.77 -36.67
CA PRO A 58 -3.20 -12.98 -37.56
C PRO A 58 -3.08 -11.47 -37.31
N GLU A 59 -3.09 -10.65 -38.37
CA GLU A 59 -3.02 -9.19 -38.26
C GLU A 59 -4.16 -8.59 -37.43
N ASN A 60 -5.33 -9.23 -37.44
CA ASN A 60 -6.49 -8.81 -36.65
C ASN A 60 -6.52 -9.36 -35.23
N ALA A 61 -5.50 -10.12 -34.80
CA ALA A 61 -5.45 -10.67 -33.47
C ALA A 61 -5.53 -9.58 -32.40
N TYR A 62 -6.30 -9.87 -31.36
CA TYR A 62 -6.36 -9.02 -30.17
C TYR A 62 -5.08 -9.22 -29.35
N ILE A 63 -4.32 -8.14 -29.20
CA ILE A 63 -3.07 -8.13 -28.47
C ILE A 63 -3.21 -7.24 -27.24
N LYS A 64 -2.85 -7.76 -26.08
CA LYS A 64 -2.81 -7.02 -24.82
C LYS A 64 -1.38 -7.00 -24.29
N ILE A 65 -0.89 -5.79 -23.97
CA ILE A 65 0.37 -5.63 -23.24
C ILE A 65 0.07 -5.63 -21.73
N ILE A 66 0.76 -6.51 -20.99
CA ILE A 66 0.79 -6.44 -19.53
C ILE A 66 1.74 -5.28 -19.20
N LYS A 67 1.20 -4.18 -18.73
CA LYS A 67 2.02 -3.08 -18.18
C LYS A 67 2.62 -3.57 -16.88
N ASP A 68 3.88 -3.22 -16.64
CA ASP A 68 4.47 -3.41 -15.33
C ASP A 68 3.64 -2.64 -14.31
N ASP A 69 3.29 -3.28 -13.22
CA ASP A 69 2.72 -2.58 -12.11
C ASP A 69 3.73 -1.55 -11.61
N LYS A 70 3.30 -0.33 -11.37
CA LYS A 70 4.16 0.76 -10.87
C LYS A 70 4.93 0.35 -9.62
N TYR A 71 4.31 -0.50 -8.81
CA TYR A 71 4.86 -1.02 -7.55
C TYR A 71 4.73 -2.55 -7.51
N VAL A 72 5.56 -3.20 -6.70
CA VAL A 72 5.54 -4.68 -6.52
C VAL A 72 4.21 -5.21 -5.99
N SER A 73 3.34 -4.35 -5.46
CA SER A 73 1.99 -4.72 -5.05
C SER A 73 1.06 -3.51 -4.92
N ARG A 74 -0.23 -3.79 -4.70
CA ARG A 74 -1.27 -2.78 -4.47
C ARG A 74 -0.98 -1.86 -3.27
N GLY A 75 -0.11 -2.27 -2.34
CA GLY A 75 0.34 -1.43 -1.22
C GLY A 75 0.91 -0.10 -1.70
N GLY A 76 1.78 -0.12 -2.73
CA GLY A 76 2.34 1.11 -3.30
C GLY A 76 1.29 2.12 -3.79
N ILE A 77 0.15 1.61 -4.30
CA ILE A 77 -0.97 2.47 -4.71
C ILE A 77 -1.68 3.10 -3.50
N LYS A 78 -1.77 2.38 -2.36
CA LYS A 78 -2.37 2.92 -1.14
C LYS A 78 -1.58 4.09 -0.58
N ILE A 79 -0.27 3.88 -0.36
CA ILE A 79 0.61 4.87 0.26
C ILE A 79 0.82 6.10 -0.63
N GLU A 80 0.81 5.94 -1.96
CA GLU A 80 0.92 7.04 -2.91
C GLU A 80 -0.15 8.13 -2.66
N LYS A 81 -1.40 7.70 -2.40
CA LYS A 81 -2.47 8.66 -2.09
C LYS A 81 -2.18 9.42 -0.79
N ALA A 82 -1.72 8.74 0.25
CA ALA A 82 -1.40 9.39 1.52
C ALA A 82 -0.28 10.42 1.35
N PHE A 83 0.76 10.10 0.58
CA PHE A 83 1.84 11.04 0.28
C PHE A 83 1.34 12.28 -0.47
N THR A 84 0.41 12.08 -1.42
CA THR A 84 -0.22 13.20 -2.15
C THR A 84 -1.10 14.04 -1.22
N ASP A 85 -1.98 13.41 -0.45
CA ASP A 85 -2.95 14.09 0.40
C ASP A 85 -2.29 14.93 1.51
N PHE A 86 -1.17 14.43 2.06
CA PHE A 86 -0.46 15.08 3.17
C PHE A 86 0.79 15.84 2.72
N ASN A 87 1.05 15.92 1.41
CA ASN A 87 2.22 16.58 0.83
C ASN A 87 3.55 16.07 1.46
N LEU A 88 3.70 14.73 1.55
CA LEU A 88 4.85 14.09 2.17
C LEU A 88 6.00 13.90 1.19
N SER A 89 7.22 13.82 1.74
CA SER A 89 8.43 13.44 1.01
C SER A 89 9.16 12.31 1.72
N ALA A 90 9.61 11.31 0.96
CA ALA A 90 10.50 10.26 1.44
C ALA A 90 11.98 10.57 1.20
N SER A 91 12.28 11.63 0.44
CA SER A 91 13.65 11.92 -0.04
C SER A 91 14.65 12.00 1.11
N GLY A 92 15.71 11.18 1.02
CA GLY A 92 16.79 11.08 1.99
C GLY A 92 16.43 10.47 3.34
N LYS A 93 15.14 10.19 3.62
CA LYS A 93 14.67 9.68 4.91
C LYS A 93 15.08 8.22 5.14
N LYS A 94 15.39 7.92 6.40
CA LYS A 94 15.50 6.56 6.94
C LYS A 94 14.11 6.10 7.35
N ALA A 95 13.57 5.09 6.65
CA ALA A 95 12.20 4.65 6.90
C ALA A 95 12.14 3.26 7.54
N VAL A 96 11.06 3.01 8.28
CA VAL A 96 10.67 1.68 8.78
C VAL A 96 9.30 1.35 8.21
N ASP A 97 9.19 0.18 7.55
CA ASP A 97 7.95 -0.35 6.97
C ASP A 97 7.48 -1.55 7.81
N ILE A 98 6.41 -1.37 8.58
CA ILE A 98 5.86 -2.38 9.50
C ILE A 98 4.68 -3.08 8.84
N GLY A 99 4.81 -4.41 8.65
CA GLY A 99 3.88 -5.21 7.86
C GLY A 99 4.20 -5.10 6.37
N SER A 100 5.48 -5.21 6.03
CA SER A 100 5.97 -4.96 4.66
C SER A 100 5.41 -5.92 3.61
N SER A 101 5.03 -7.15 3.99
CA SER A 101 4.45 -8.15 3.09
C SER A 101 5.30 -8.32 1.82
N THR A 102 4.69 -8.15 0.63
CA THR A 102 5.40 -8.21 -0.65
C THR A 102 6.29 -6.99 -0.93
N GLY A 103 6.25 -5.97 -0.10
CA GLY A 103 7.10 -4.78 -0.17
C GLY A 103 6.49 -3.57 -0.90
N GLY A 104 5.16 -3.48 -0.98
CA GLY A 104 4.52 -2.39 -1.71
C GLY A 104 4.86 -1.00 -1.17
N PHE A 105 4.89 -0.82 0.16
CA PHE A 105 5.27 0.45 0.77
C PHE A 105 6.78 0.68 0.65
N THR A 106 7.58 -0.35 0.92
CA THR A 106 9.04 -0.30 0.73
C THR A 106 9.41 0.16 -0.68
N ASP A 107 8.80 -0.44 -1.72
CA ASP A 107 9.03 -0.10 -3.13
C ASP A 107 8.66 1.37 -3.43
N PHE A 108 7.49 1.79 -2.93
CA PHE A 108 7.06 3.19 -3.06
C PHE A 108 8.08 4.16 -2.43
N LEU A 109 8.49 3.90 -1.19
CA LEU A 109 9.43 4.76 -0.46
C LEU A 109 10.78 4.87 -1.20
N LEU A 110 11.32 3.75 -1.69
CA LEU A 110 12.58 3.72 -2.44
C LEU A 110 12.49 4.45 -3.78
N GLN A 111 11.37 4.32 -4.51
CA GLN A 111 11.12 5.04 -5.76
C GLN A 111 10.96 6.54 -5.52
N ASN A 112 10.53 6.97 -4.33
CA ASN A 112 10.39 8.36 -3.93
C ASN A 112 11.59 8.89 -3.11
N GLY A 113 12.76 8.23 -3.25
CA GLY A 113 14.03 8.74 -2.80
C GLY A 113 14.38 8.45 -1.33
N ALA A 114 13.72 7.51 -0.66
CA ALA A 114 14.14 7.09 0.68
C ALA A 114 15.61 6.63 0.67
N GLY A 115 16.38 7.10 1.64
CA GLY A 115 17.80 6.77 1.77
C GLY A 115 18.00 5.30 2.13
N CYS A 116 17.17 4.77 3.03
CA CYS A 116 17.10 3.36 3.36
C CYS A 116 15.75 3.00 3.98
N VAL A 117 15.39 1.71 3.91
CA VAL A 117 14.15 1.18 4.48
C VAL A 117 14.46 -0.09 5.28
N THR A 118 14.04 -0.15 6.54
CA THR A 118 13.96 -1.40 7.30
C THR A 118 12.55 -1.96 7.17
N ALA A 119 12.41 -3.08 6.47
CA ALA A 119 11.13 -3.76 6.23
C ALA A 119 10.96 -4.88 7.26
N ILE A 120 9.88 -4.81 8.05
CA ILE A 120 9.58 -5.72 9.16
C ILE A 120 8.31 -6.48 8.84
N ASP A 121 8.35 -7.82 8.88
CA ASP A 121 7.20 -8.68 8.69
C ASP A 121 7.32 -9.99 9.47
N VAL A 122 6.19 -10.52 9.92
CA VAL A 122 6.12 -11.85 10.57
C VAL A 122 6.28 -12.99 9.55
N GLY A 123 6.02 -12.72 8.29
CA GLY A 123 6.21 -13.65 7.18
C GLY A 123 7.68 -13.88 6.83
N TYR A 124 7.91 -14.85 5.96
CA TYR A 124 9.24 -15.17 5.45
C TYR A 124 9.20 -15.43 3.95
N GLY A 125 10.16 -14.84 3.22
CA GLY A 125 10.33 -15.09 1.78
C GLY A 125 9.28 -14.45 0.89
N ILE A 126 8.40 -13.59 1.42
CA ILE A 126 7.27 -13.00 0.68
C ILE A 126 7.62 -11.69 -0.01
N ILE A 127 8.64 -10.98 0.46
CA ILE A 127 9.05 -9.71 -0.16
C ILE A 127 9.59 -9.93 -1.58
N ALA A 128 9.25 -9.02 -2.49
CA ALA A 128 9.66 -9.09 -3.89
C ALA A 128 11.19 -9.15 -4.04
N TRP A 129 11.66 -10.01 -4.96
CA TRP A 129 13.08 -10.29 -5.13
C TRP A 129 13.94 -9.05 -5.43
N LYS A 130 13.41 -8.08 -6.20
CA LYS A 130 14.11 -6.83 -6.48
C LYS A 130 14.40 -6.03 -5.20
N LEU A 131 13.48 -6.03 -4.23
CA LEU A 131 13.66 -5.34 -2.96
C LEU A 131 14.62 -6.07 -2.03
N ARG A 132 14.60 -7.41 -2.04
CA ARG A 132 15.55 -8.24 -1.28
C ARG A 132 17.00 -7.98 -1.70
N LYS A 133 17.23 -7.63 -2.97
CA LYS A 133 18.55 -7.30 -3.51
C LYS A 133 18.95 -5.83 -3.42
N ASP A 134 18.03 -4.94 -3.08
CA ASP A 134 18.33 -3.51 -3.00
C ASP A 134 19.19 -3.25 -1.74
N PRO A 135 20.41 -2.69 -1.88
CA PRO A 135 21.31 -2.45 -0.75
C PRO A 135 20.75 -1.44 0.27
N ARG A 136 19.76 -0.67 -0.08
CA ARG A 136 19.06 0.26 0.82
C ARG A 136 18.04 -0.43 1.72
N VAL A 137 17.70 -1.70 1.45
CA VAL A 137 16.69 -2.45 2.20
C VAL A 137 17.35 -3.35 3.25
N THR A 138 16.92 -3.20 4.49
CA THR A 138 17.22 -4.14 5.57
C THR A 138 15.96 -4.95 5.87
N LEU A 139 16.04 -6.28 5.76
CA LEU A 139 14.89 -7.17 5.98
C LEU A 139 14.93 -7.76 7.37
N LEU A 140 13.85 -7.59 8.13
CA LEU A 140 13.58 -8.26 9.40
C LEU A 140 12.35 -9.15 9.22
N GLU A 141 12.55 -10.31 8.59
CA GLU A 141 11.51 -11.33 8.40
C GLU A 141 11.34 -12.20 9.65
N ARG A 142 10.19 -12.87 9.79
CA ARG A 142 9.81 -13.63 11.00
C ARG A 142 9.91 -12.79 12.28
N THR A 143 9.73 -11.48 12.13
CA THR A 143 9.91 -10.52 13.21
C THR A 143 8.57 -9.87 13.53
N ASN A 144 8.11 -10.06 14.76
CA ASN A 144 6.94 -9.35 15.25
C ASN A 144 7.38 -8.00 15.78
N ILE A 145 6.69 -6.92 15.36
CA ILE A 145 6.98 -5.58 15.88
C ILE A 145 6.76 -5.48 17.39
N ARG A 146 5.86 -6.30 17.95
CA ARG A 146 5.64 -6.33 19.40
C ARG A 146 6.92 -6.74 20.12
N ASN A 147 7.35 -5.88 21.06
CA ASN A 147 8.57 -6.09 21.81
C ASN A 147 9.82 -6.28 20.94
N ILE A 148 9.89 -5.53 19.82
CA ILE A 148 11.04 -5.60 18.92
C ILE A 148 12.33 -5.27 19.69
N ASP A 149 13.35 -6.10 19.49
CA ASP A 149 14.70 -5.73 19.94
C ASP A 149 15.22 -4.58 19.08
N LYS A 150 15.34 -3.39 19.69
CA LYS A 150 15.82 -2.18 18.99
C LYS A 150 17.25 -2.31 18.47
N ASN A 151 18.04 -3.23 19.01
CA ASN A 151 19.39 -3.50 18.50
C ASN A 151 19.38 -4.11 17.10
N LEU A 152 18.24 -4.67 16.63
CA LEU A 152 18.06 -5.10 15.27
C LEU A 152 17.90 -3.94 14.28
N LEU A 153 17.58 -2.74 14.79
CA LEU A 153 17.42 -1.54 13.98
C LEU A 153 18.72 -0.77 13.91
N LYS A 154 19.17 -0.46 12.71
CA LYS A 154 20.38 0.33 12.49
C LYS A 154 20.19 1.82 12.82
N TYR A 155 18.93 2.26 12.97
CA TYR A 155 18.56 3.66 13.21
C TYR A 155 17.13 3.76 13.76
N LEU A 156 16.81 4.89 14.39
CA LEU A 156 15.41 5.29 14.60
C LEU A 156 14.89 5.97 13.32
N ALA A 157 13.64 5.68 12.96
CA ALA A 157 13.06 6.14 11.71
C ALA A 157 12.79 7.64 11.68
N ASP A 158 13.12 8.28 10.57
CA ASP A 158 12.59 9.59 10.19
C ASP A 158 11.11 9.48 9.82
N MET A 159 10.74 8.34 9.20
CA MET A 159 9.37 8.03 8.80
C MET A 159 9.07 6.54 9.08
N THR A 160 7.99 6.27 9.79
CA THR A 160 7.47 4.92 10.01
C THR A 160 6.14 4.77 9.27
N VAL A 161 6.04 3.76 8.41
CA VAL A 161 4.79 3.43 7.69
C VAL A 161 4.28 2.07 8.18
N VAL A 162 2.95 1.93 8.32
CA VAL A 162 2.34 0.78 8.98
C VAL A 162 1.14 0.26 8.19
N ASP A 163 1.21 -1.00 7.73
CA ASP A 163 0.12 -1.73 7.09
C ASP A 163 -0.01 -3.15 7.67
N VAL A 164 -0.44 -3.25 8.91
CA VAL A 164 -0.63 -4.53 9.60
C VAL A 164 -2.05 -5.05 9.46
N SER A 165 -2.21 -6.37 9.59
CA SER A 165 -3.51 -7.05 9.53
C SER A 165 -3.69 -7.97 10.73
N PHE A 166 -4.95 -8.20 11.13
CA PHE A 166 -5.35 -9.11 12.21
C PHE A 166 -4.86 -8.70 13.61
N ILE A 167 -4.47 -7.45 13.78
CA ILE A 167 -4.06 -6.86 15.05
C ILE A 167 -4.52 -5.40 15.11
N SER A 168 -4.96 -4.93 16.28
CA SER A 168 -5.27 -3.53 16.49
C SER A 168 -3.98 -2.72 16.62
N LEU A 169 -3.96 -1.53 16.03
CA LEU A 169 -2.87 -0.56 16.20
C LEU A 169 -2.60 -0.25 17.67
N LYS A 170 -3.64 -0.24 18.51
CA LYS A 170 -3.49 -0.03 19.97
C LYS A 170 -2.54 -1.02 20.63
N THR A 171 -2.49 -2.25 20.12
CA THR A 171 -1.63 -3.30 20.67
C THR A 171 -0.16 -3.09 20.37
N ILE A 172 0.16 -2.42 19.26
CA ILE A 172 1.53 -2.29 18.73
C ILE A 172 2.02 -0.84 18.70
N PHE A 173 1.21 0.12 19.10
CA PHE A 173 1.54 1.54 18.92
C PHE A 173 2.76 1.96 19.77
N ASN A 174 2.92 1.40 20.97
CA ASN A 174 4.13 1.63 21.78
C ASN A 174 5.42 1.26 21.02
N ASP A 175 5.38 0.14 20.28
CA ASP A 175 6.53 -0.33 19.51
C ASP A 175 6.75 0.56 18.28
N ILE A 176 5.68 0.93 17.54
CA ILE A 176 5.74 1.89 16.44
C ILE A 176 6.35 3.22 16.91
N PHE A 177 5.84 3.76 18.03
CA PHE A 177 6.33 4.99 18.64
C PHE A 177 7.81 4.88 19.04
N SER A 178 8.22 3.72 19.54
CA SER A 178 9.57 3.48 20.03
C SER A 178 10.64 3.41 18.93
N VAL A 179 10.27 2.97 17.72
CA VAL A 179 11.19 2.87 16.57
C VAL A 179 11.25 4.15 15.75
N THR A 180 10.35 5.10 16.02
CA THR A 180 10.32 6.42 15.39
C THR A 180 11.10 7.42 16.26
N ARG A 181 12.01 8.20 15.66
CA ARG A 181 12.73 9.25 16.38
C ARG A 181 11.79 10.40 16.78
N THR A 182 12.18 11.20 17.73
CA THR A 182 11.52 12.47 18.01
C THR A 182 11.55 13.39 16.81
N GLY A 183 10.45 14.07 16.53
CA GLY A 183 10.21 14.83 15.29
C GLY A 183 10.00 13.94 14.05
N GLY A 184 10.05 12.60 14.20
CA GLY A 184 9.77 11.66 13.12
C GLY A 184 8.28 11.54 12.79
N GLU A 185 7.98 11.12 11.59
CA GLU A 185 6.65 10.99 11.03
C GLU A 185 6.16 9.54 11.12
N MET A 186 4.87 9.37 11.37
CA MET A 186 4.22 8.05 11.36
C MET A 186 3.00 8.08 10.45
N LEU A 187 2.92 7.14 9.52
CA LEU A 187 1.82 7.01 8.57
C LEU A 187 1.13 5.66 8.81
N LEU A 188 -0.02 5.69 9.47
CA LEU A 188 -0.74 4.49 9.93
C LEU A 188 -1.92 4.19 9.00
N LEU A 189 -1.98 2.99 8.43
CA LEU A 189 -3.16 2.52 7.73
C LEU A 189 -4.13 1.88 8.73
N VAL A 190 -5.09 2.66 9.20
CA VAL A 190 -6.15 2.23 10.11
C VAL A 190 -7.15 1.38 9.35
N LYS A 191 -7.37 0.17 9.81
CA LYS A 191 -8.32 -0.79 9.25
C LYS A 191 -9.46 -1.00 10.24
N PRO A 192 -10.64 -0.40 10.02
CA PRO A 192 -11.73 -0.43 10.99
C PRO A 192 -12.10 -1.83 11.47
N GLN A 193 -12.02 -2.84 10.61
CA GLN A 193 -12.33 -4.22 10.96
C GLN A 193 -11.37 -4.85 11.98
N PHE A 194 -10.18 -4.29 12.20
CA PHE A 194 -9.21 -4.74 13.20
C PHE A 194 -9.19 -3.86 14.45
N GLU A 195 -9.89 -2.72 14.41
CA GLU A 195 -10.08 -1.79 15.53
C GLU A 195 -11.46 -1.93 16.19
N ALA A 196 -12.41 -2.56 15.51
CA ALA A 196 -13.75 -2.83 15.98
C ALA A 196 -13.76 -3.83 17.15
N GLN A 197 -14.72 -3.67 18.05
CA GLN A 197 -15.04 -4.67 19.10
C GLN A 197 -15.74 -5.88 18.46
N LYS A 198 -15.70 -7.02 19.12
CA LYS A 198 -16.24 -8.28 18.56
C LYS A 198 -17.72 -8.20 18.20
N ASP A 199 -18.51 -7.50 19.01
CA ASP A 199 -19.95 -7.28 18.84
C ASP A 199 -20.28 -6.23 17.75
N GLU A 200 -19.30 -5.44 17.32
CA GLU A 200 -19.46 -4.45 16.26
C GLU A 200 -19.21 -5.05 14.86
N ILE A 201 -18.61 -6.24 14.77
CA ILE A 201 -18.24 -6.85 13.48
C ILE A 201 -19.44 -7.59 12.90
N GLU A 202 -19.90 -7.14 11.73
CA GLU A 202 -20.96 -7.80 10.98
C GLU A 202 -20.48 -9.14 10.37
N PRO A 203 -21.40 -10.08 10.08
CA PRO A 203 -21.08 -11.31 9.37
C PRO A 203 -20.30 -11.04 8.07
N GLY A 204 -19.18 -11.74 7.86
CA GLY A 204 -18.27 -11.52 6.75
C GLY A 204 -17.08 -10.60 7.06
N GLY A 205 -17.08 -9.92 8.22
CA GLY A 205 -15.93 -9.09 8.67
C GLY A 205 -15.74 -7.79 7.90
N VAL A 206 -16.84 -7.22 7.36
CA VAL A 206 -16.80 -5.94 6.63
C VAL A 206 -17.58 -4.90 7.43
N ILE A 207 -16.92 -3.79 7.73
CA ILE A 207 -17.58 -2.63 8.32
C ILE A 207 -18.24 -1.82 7.21
N LYS A 208 -19.59 -1.73 7.25
CA LYS A 208 -20.38 -1.02 6.22
C LYS A 208 -21.00 0.27 6.75
N LYS A 209 -21.45 0.27 8.02
CA LYS A 209 -22.18 1.40 8.60
C LYS A 209 -21.29 2.61 8.79
N ARG A 210 -21.76 3.77 8.35
CA ARG A 210 -21.09 5.06 8.50
C ARG A 210 -20.77 5.37 9.96
N GLU A 211 -21.77 5.23 10.81
CA GLU A 211 -21.69 5.53 12.24
C GLU A 211 -20.61 4.67 12.94
N LEU A 212 -20.46 3.44 12.48
CA LEU A 212 -19.45 2.54 13.03
C LEU A 212 -18.03 2.95 12.59
N HIS A 213 -17.85 3.41 11.35
CA HIS A 213 -16.57 3.99 10.94
C HIS A 213 -16.21 5.19 11.81
N LEU A 214 -17.15 6.13 12.04
CA LEU A 214 -16.95 7.29 12.88
C LEU A 214 -16.51 6.87 14.29
N LYS A 215 -17.31 6.04 14.94
CA LYS A 215 -17.05 5.54 16.31
C LYS A 215 -15.69 4.87 16.45
N ILE A 216 -15.29 4.06 15.46
CA ILE A 216 -13.99 3.36 15.49
C ILE A 216 -12.84 4.35 15.34
N LEU A 217 -12.92 5.27 14.37
CA LEU A 217 -11.84 6.25 14.14
C LEU A 217 -11.70 7.22 15.32
N GLU A 218 -12.77 7.67 15.91
CA GLU A 218 -12.77 8.49 17.15
C GLU A 218 -12.09 7.75 18.30
N ARG A 219 -12.40 6.45 18.46
CA ARG A 219 -11.77 5.59 19.47
C ARG A 219 -10.26 5.42 19.24
N VAL A 220 -9.82 5.36 17.98
CA VAL A 220 -8.39 5.34 17.65
C VAL A 220 -7.73 6.66 18.01
N ILE A 221 -8.33 7.80 17.65
CA ILE A 221 -7.83 9.14 18.01
C ILE A 221 -7.74 9.30 19.54
N GLY A 222 -8.80 8.95 20.28
CA GLY A 222 -8.78 9.03 21.74
C GLY A 222 -7.70 8.17 22.39
N PHE A 223 -7.38 7.00 21.81
CA PHE A 223 -6.23 6.21 22.24
C PHE A 223 -4.89 6.91 21.96
N LEU A 224 -4.74 7.47 20.75
CA LEU A 224 -3.51 8.15 20.32
C LEU A 224 -3.22 9.40 21.14
N ALA A 225 -4.23 10.06 21.70
CA ALA A 225 -4.08 11.23 22.57
C ALA A 225 -3.28 10.97 23.86
N ASN A 226 -3.07 9.70 24.23
CA ASN A 226 -2.22 9.34 25.36
C ASN A 226 -0.71 9.36 25.07
N PHE A 227 -0.31 9.72 23.87
CA PHE A 227 1.08 9.72 23.42
C PHE A 227 1.55 11.14 23.05
N ASN A 228 2.84 11.38 23.15
CA ASN A 228 3.48 12.63 22.71
C ASN A 228 3.54 12.67 21.18
N ILE A 229 2.40 12.92 20.58
CA ILE A 229 2.22 13.05 19.12
C ILE A 229 1.32 14.22 18.76
N SER A 230 1.47 14.73 17.56
CA SER A 230 0.46 15.54 16.88
C SER A 230 -0.18 14.76 15.74
N VAL A 231 -1.49 14.88 15.58
CA VAL A 231 -2.21 14.35 14.41
C VAL A 231 -2.22 15.42 13.35
N GLU A 232 -1.42 15.23 12.31
CA GLU A 232 -1.21 16.20 11.23
C GLU A 232 -2.25 16.08 10.12
N GLY A 233 -2.86 14.88 9.98
CA GLY A 233 -3.90 14.69 8.97
C GLY A 233 -4.57 13.33 9.02
N ILE A 234 -5.78 13.28 8.44
CA ILE A 234 -6.54 12.05 8.25
C ILE A 234 -7.01 12.02 6.79
N SER A 235 -6.93 10.85 6.15
CA SER A 235 -7.42 10.62 4.79
C SER A 235 -7.93 9.18 4.66
N PHE A 236 -8.32 8.76 3.46
CA PHE A 236 -8.73 7.38 3.18
C PHE A 236 -7.90 6.77 2.04
N SER A 237 -7.75 5.45 2.05
CA SER A 237 -7.08 4.73 0.96
C SER A 237 -7.91 4.79 -0.32
N LYS A 238 -7.28 5.05 -1.48
CA LYS A 238 -7.97 5.06 -2.79
C LYS A 238 -8.40 3.68 -3.29
N ILE A 239 -7.96 2.61 -2.62
CA ILE A 239 -8.38 1.24 -2.90
C ILE A 239 -8.90 0.57 -1.63
N LYS A 240 -9.95 -0.21 -1.78
CA LYS A 240 -10.49 -1.02 -0.67
C LYS A 240 -9.50 -2.10 -0.28
N GLY A 241 -9.47 -2.39 1.01
CA GLY A 241 -8.73 -3.52 1.58
C GLY A 241 -9.40 -4.86 1.31
N ALA A 242 -8.99 -5.88 2.04
CA ALA A 242 -9.54 -7.22 1.95
C ALA A 242 -11.06 -7.21 2.16
N LYS A 243 -11.77 -8.05 1.41
CA LYS A 243 -13.24 -8.18 1.43
C LYS A 243 -14.01 -6.88 1.15
N GLY A 244 -13.33 -5.82 0.67
CA GLY A 244 -13.96 -4.55 0.34
C GLY A 244 -14.05 -3.55 1.48
N ASN A 245 -13.37 -3.79 2.60
CA ASN A 245 -13.29 -2.82 3.71
C ASN A 245 -12.66 -1.50 3.27
N LYS A 246 -13.20 -0.38 3.76
CA LYS A 246 -12.57 0.93 3.66
C LYS A 246 -11.44 1.02 4.67
N GLU A 247 -10.34 1.66 4.29
CA GLU A 247 -9.15 1.83 5.13
C GLU A 247 -8.80 3.31 5.18
N PHE A 248 -8.26 3.79 6.30
CA PHE A 248 -8.04 5.19 6.55
C PHE A 248 -6.59 5.46 6.93
N TRP A 249 -6.06 6.59 6.46
CA TRP A 249 -4.72 7.03 6.77
C TRP A 249 -4.73 8.02 7.92
N PHE A 250 -3.87 7.78 8.92
CA PHE A 250 -3.55 8.72 9.97
C PHE A 250 -2.09 9.13 9.82
N TYR A 251 -1.88 10.42 9.62
CA TYR A 251 -0.56 11.03 9.57
C TYR A 251 -0.28 11.69 10.91
N LEU A 252 0.77 11.24 11.58
CA LEU A 252 1.16 11.66 12.91
C LEU A 252 2.62 12.11 12.91
N LYS A 253 2.96 12.99 13.85
CA LYS A 253 4.34 13.37 14.13
C LYS A 253 4.65 13.15 15.60
N LYS A 254 5.77 12.50 15.91
CA LYS A 254 6.25 12.33 17.28
C LYS A 254 6.80 13.66 17.79
N THR A 255 6.35 14.10 18.95
CA THR A 255 6.74 15.38 19.56
C THR A 255 7.60 15.18 20.82
N ASP A 256 8.36 16.21 21.19
CA ASP A 256 9.14 16.23 22.42
C ASP A 256 8.32 16.67 23.65
N ASN A 257 7.12 17.23 23.42
CA ASN A 257 6.33 17.79 24.49
C ASN A 257 5.86 16.67 25.44
N GLU A 258 6.28 16.74 26.70
CA GLU A 258 5.61 15.98 27.75
C GLU A 258 4.11 16.34 27.74
N ILE A 259 3.26 15.31 27.89
CA ILE A 259 1.82 15.52 28.07
C ILE A 259 1.63 16.28 29.38
N ASN A 260 1.73 17.58 29.34
CA ASN A 260 1.40 18.41 30.48
C ASN A 260 -0.11 18.38 30.66
N ASN A 261 -0.59 17.90 31.81
CA ASN A 261 -2.01 17.86 32.22
C ASN A 261 -2.76 19.21 32.14
N THR A 262 -2.06 20.32 31.85
CA THR A 262 -2.64 21.66 31.62
C THR A 262 -3.34 21.80 30.26
N ASN A 263 -3.26 20.81 29.37
CA ASN A 263 -3.91 20.85 28.04
C ASN A 263 -5.31 20.23 27.99
N LEU A 264 -5.93 19.87 29.12
CA LEU A 264 -7.30 19.33 29.16
C LEU A 264 -8.33 20.27 28.50
N LEU A 265 -8.16 21.58 28.64
CA LEU A 265 -9.04 22.57 27.98
C LEU A 265 -8.80 22.71 26.46
N ASN A 266 -7.61 22.32 25.98
CA ASN A 266 -7.33 22.22 24.55
C ASN A 266 -7.81 20.88 23.95
N VAL A 267 -7.94 19.83 24.76
CA VAL A 267 -8.42 18.50 24.32
C VAL A 267 -9.85 18.59 23.80
N GLU A 268 -10.78 19.25 24.51
CA GLU A 268 -12.19 19.38 24.07
C GLU A 268 -12.33 20.14 22.74
N LYS A 269 -11.58 21.24 22.55
CA LYS A 269 -11.57 21.96 21.26
C LYS A 269 -10.92 21.15 20.16
N THR A 270 -9.90 20.36 20.51
CA THR A 270 -9.17 19.49 19.58
C THR A 270 -10.01 18.26 19.22
N GLU A 271 -10.72 17.65 20.18
CA GLU A 271 -11.66 16.54 19.94
C GLU A 271 -12.78 16.94 18.98
N ASN A 272 -13.45 18.07 19.21
CA ASN A 272 -14.49 18.56 18.32
C ASN A 272 -13.97 18.82 16.89
N ASN A 273 -12.73 19.27 16.76
CA ASN A 273 -12.09 19.45 15.44
C ASN A 273 -11.81 18.09 14.75
N TYR A 274 -11.31 17.10 15.49
CA TYR A 274 -11.07 15.76 14.92
C TYR A 274 -12.38 15.05 14.54
N VAL A 275 -13.43 15.17 15.34
CA VAL A 275 -14.77 14.63 15.01
C VAL A 275 -15.25 15.18 13.66
N LYS A 276 -15.10 16.49 13.44
CA LYS A 276 -15.45 17.12 12.16
C LYS A 276 -14.61 16.56 11.00
N ILE A 277 -13.29 16.50 11.17
CA ILE A 277 -12.37 15.96 10.14
C ILE A 277 -12.70 14.51 9.83
N ILE A 278 -12.89 13.67 10.84
CA ILE A 278 -13.24 12.24 10.68
C ILE A 278 -14.56 12.12 9.91
N THR A 279 -15.56 12.93 10.27
CA THR A 279 -16.88 12.95 9.61
C THR A 279 -16.72 13.25 8.12
N GLU A 280 -16.01 14.32 7.78
CA GLU A 280 -15.77 14.69 6.38
C GLU A 280 -15.03 13.60 5.60
N ILE A 281 -14.02 12.97 6.19
CA ILE A 281 -13.22 11.92 5.54
C ILE A 281 -14.04 10.65 5.35
N VAL A 282 -14.83 10.24 6.32
CA VAL A 282 -15.73 9.09 6.20
C VAL A 282 -16.74 9.34 5.09
N ASP A 283 -17.36 10.50 5.04
CA ASP A 283 -18.33 10.86 4.00
C ASP A 283 -17.70 10.91 2.60
N LYS A 284 -16.53 11.53 2.48
CA LYS A 284 -15.73 11.48 1.22
C LYS A 284 -15.41 10.06 0.79
N SER A 285 -15.03 9.18 1.73
CA SER A 285 -14.75 7.77 1.42
C SER A 285 -15.99 7.02 0.94
N ILE A 286 -17.16 7.31 1.51
CA ILE A 286 -18.42 6.71 1.09
C ILE A 286 -18.76 7.17 -0.32
N THR A 287 -18.69 8.47 -0.60
CA THR A 287 -18.96 9.04 -1.93
C THR A 287 -17.97 8.49 -2.98
N TYR A 288 -16.69 8.33 -2.63
CA TYR A 288 -15.65 7.84 -3.54
C TYR A 288 -15.86 6.38 -3.95
N PHE A 289 -16.37 5.54 -3.06
CA PHE A 289 -16.52 4.11 -3.31
C PHE A 289 -17.95 3.67 -3.74
N GLY A 290 -18.92 4.55 -3.70
CA GLY A 290 -20.31 4.31 -4.04
C GLY A 290 -21.05 3.60 -2.93
#